data_421bd80b31bcb8863782ab7ef7e8da3e
#
_entry.id   421bd80b31bcb8863782ab7ef7e8da3e
#
_cell.length_a   1.000
_cell.length_b   1.000
_cell.length_c   1.000
_cell.angle_alpha   90.00
_cell.angle_beta   90.00
_cell.angle_gamma   90.00
#
_symmetry.space_group_name_H-M   'P 1'
#
loop_
_entity.id
_entity.type
_entity.pdbx_description
1 polymer ?
#
loop_
_entity_poly.entity_id
_entity_poly.type
_entity_poly.pdbx_seq_one_letter_code
_entity_poly.pdbx_strand_id
1 'polypeptide(L)'
;MRGTPASWVFVLKGRCRVDVQQLEETWALRAGAREARLLAAPHVPVALSQLGIVRPGDRLVAFADDFADTFASGFDACDVAMVGEPSVAAFVAASENFDASFDAEGPHLWWFVNSIGGFGLCVPDLRALGRAAREAHALLVVDNTVASAFGCDPLRLGAALSLEALDRVCAGDASRKLVAVSVARSQLKRHRVDATAACTYALFEDCGLAKLNLPADEAGVLERGLDSLNTRMQAHFDRARALAEYLAANEMVRNVRYPGLSSHPDHAVATGILEHGFGPAVEFDLIELSAGELFDALPGEFCTSPAGGATTRLSAPRGKQGSTIRLFAGTDNPLVVASTLDNVLRN
;
A
#
# COMPACT_ATOMS: atom_id res chain seq x y z
N MET A 1 62.58 7.19 -30.69
CA MET A 1 61.44 8.08 -30.42
C MET A 1 60.25 7.20 -30.09
N ARG A 2 59.88 7.14 -28.84
CA ARG A 2 58.78 6.29 -28.34
C ARG A 2 57.55 7.15 -28.12
N GLY A 3 56.47 6.88 -28.86
CA GLY A 3 55.19 7.54 -28.68
C GLY A 3 54.48 7.04 -27.42
N THR A 4 54.08 7.95 -26.58
CA THR A 4 53.21 7.76 -25.41
C THR A 4 51.79 7.42 -25.83
N PRO A 5 51.12 6.45 -25.19
CA PRO A 5 49.71 6.16 -25.49
C PRO A 5 48.79 7.22 -24.89
N ALA A 6 47.88 7.68 -25.73
CA ALA A 6 46.80 8.61 -25.34
C ALA A 6 45.92 7.97 -24.24
N SER A 7 45.85 8.67 -23.11
CA SER A 7 44.92 8.38 -22.03
C SER A 7 43.47 8.62 -22.50
N TRP A 8 42.68 7.56 -22.56
CA TRP A 8 41.23 7.67 -22.76
C TRP A 8 40.62 8.19 -21.49
N VAL A 9 40.33 9.48 -21.46
CA VAL A 9 39.45 10.08 -20.44
C VAL A 9 38.04 9.70 -20.81
N PHE A 10 37.46 8.74 -20.10
CA PHE A 10 36.03 8.51 -20.11
C PHE A 10 35.36 9.71 -19.42
N VAL A 11 34.89 10.66 -20.21
CA VAL A 11 33.93 11.66 -19.76
C VAL A 11 32.64 10.93 -19.48
N LEU A 12 32.37 10.68 -18.19
CA LEU A 12 31.06 10.29 -17.72
C LEU A 12 30.11 11.45 -18.11
N LYS A 13 29.37 11.24 -19.21
CA LYS A 13 28.25 12.09 -19.61
C LYS A 13 27.37 12.30 -18.40
N GLY A 14 27.07 13.57 -18.12
CA GLY A 14 26.31 14.03 -16.97
C GLY A 14 25.08 13.17 -16.73
N ARG A 15 24.89 12.76 -15.48
CA ARG A 15 23.63 12.16 -15.02
C ARG A 15 22.52 13.15 -15.38
N CYS A 16 21.65 12.77 -16.30
CA CYS A 16 20.40 13.49 -16.54
C CYS A 16 19.73 13.61 -15.16
N ARG A 17 19.46 14.80 -14.69
CA ARG A 17 18.68 15.00 -13.48
C ARG A 17 17.31 14.43 -13.78
N VAL A 18 16.88 13.42 -13.02
CA VAL A 18 15.52 12.88 -13.12
C VAL A 18 14.56 14.00 -12.77
N ASP A 19 13.61 14.25 -13.65
CA ASP A 19 12.57 15.25 -13.42
C ASP A 19 11.49 14.64 -12.54
N VAL A 20 11.38 15.13 -11.30
CA VAL A 20 10.39 14.68 -10.33
C VAL A 20 8.97 14.90 -10.83
N GLN A 21 8.71 16.02 -11.52
CA GLN A 21 7.40 16.29 -12.10
C GLN A 21 7.02 15.22 -13.13
N GLN A 22 7.95 14.82 -13.99
CA GLN A 22 7.72 13.76 -14.98
C GLN A 22 7.45 12.40 -14.28
N LEU A 23 8.09 12.12 -13.16
CA LEU A 23 7.80 10.92 -12.36
C LEU A 23 6.40 10.99 -11.74
N GLU A 24 6.00 12.13 -11.20
CA GLU A 24 4.65 12.35 -10.66
C GLU A 24 3.57 12.17 -11.75
N GLU A 25 3.79 12.72 -12.94
CA GLU A 25 2.90 12.54 -14.09
C GLU A 25 2.84 11.06 -14.53
N THR A 26 4.00 10.39 -14.58
CA THR A 26 4.07 8.95 -14.91
C THR A 26 3.32 8.11 -13.88
N TRP A 27 3.49 8.43 -12.60
CA TRP A 27 2.78 7.76 -11.52
C TRP A 27 1.28 8.02 -11.58
N ALA A 28 0.85 9.28 -11.79
CA ALA A 28 -0.55 9.64 -11.91
C ALA A 28 -1.26 8.85 -13.03
N LEU A 29 -0.61 8.70 -14.19
CA LEU A 29 -1.13 7.87 -15.28
C LEU A 29 -1.31 6.42 -14.87
N ARG A 30 -0.33 5.86 -14.17
CA ARG A 30 -0.35 4.46 -13.70
C ARG A 30 -1.42 4.22 -12.64
N ALA A 31 -1.61 5.15 -11.73
CA ALA A 31 -2.62 5.10 -10.67
C ALA A 31 -4.03 5.52 -11.13
N GLY A 32 -4.25 5.80 -12.42
CA GLY A 32 -5.53 6.31 -12.91
C GLY A 32 -5.93 7.67 -12.34
N ALA A 33 -4.98 8.39 -11.74
CA ALA A 33 -5.18 9.64 -11.04
C ALA A 33 -5.26 10.86 -11.97
N ARG A 34 -5.80 11.97 -11.46
CA ARG A 34 -5.69 13.29 -12.08
C ARG A 34 -4.27 13.82 -11.92
N GLU A 35 -3.79 13.80 -10.70
CA GLU A 35 -2.45 14.20 -10.30
C GLU A 35 -1.93 13.32 -9.18
N ALA A 36 -0.63 13.30 -9.00
CA ALA A 36 0.03 12.64 -7.88
C ALA A 36 1.16 13.50 -7.33
N ARG A 37 1.52 13.25 -6.07
CA ARG A 37 2.71 13.81 -5.41
C ARG A 37 3.54 12.67 -4.84
N LEU A 38 4.85 12.79 -5.01
CA LEU A 38 5.84 11.83 -4.53
C LEU A 38 6.67 12.48 -3.44
N LEU A 39 6.64 11.90 -2.24
CA LEU A 39 7.33 12.48 -1.09
C LEU A 39 7.95 11.42 -0.18
N ALA A 40 8.94 11.81 0.60
CA ALA A 40 9.44 11.01 1.68
C ALA A 40 8.55 11.19 2.92
N ALA A 41 7.97 10.10 3.44
CA ALA A 41 7.16 10.12 4.65
C ALA A 41 7.44 8.88 5.50
N PRO A 42 7.42 8.98 6.85
CA PRO A 42 7.73 7.87 7.73
C PRO A 42 6.65 6.77 7.68
N HIS A 43 5.42 7.15 7.46
CA HIS A 43 4.25 6.30 7.33
C HIS A 43 3.31 6.83 6.26
N VAL A 44 2.60 5.94 5.59
CA VAL A 44 1.76 6.29 4.44
C VAL A 44 0.70 7.35 4.77
N PRO A 45 -0.14 7.21 5.81
CA PRO A 45 -1.14 8.23 6.13
C PRO A 45 -0.55 9.58 6.57
N VAL A 46 0.63 9.58 7.20
CA VAL A 46 1.31 10.81 7.66
C VAL A 46 1.67 11.74 6.51
N ALA A 47 1.80 11.22 5.29
CA ALA A 47 1.98 12.02 4.10
C ALA A 47 0.87 13.08 3.93
N LEU A 48 -0.38 12.76 4.29
CA LEU A 48 -1.50 13.71 4.18
C LEU A 48 -1.40 14.87 5.17
N SER A 49 -0.95 14.60 6.40
CA SER A 49 -0.67 15.64 7.39
C SER A 49 0.52 16.51 6.97
N GLN A 50 1.60 15.90 6.45
CA GLN A 50 2.76 16.64 5.95
C GLN A 50 2.42 17.55 4.76
N LEU A 51 1.50 17.13 3.91
CA LEU A 51 0.99 17.94 2.79
C LEU A 51 -0.03 19.00 3.24
N GLY A 52 -0.51 18.97 4.50
CA GLY A 52 -1.56 19.86 5.00
C GLY A 52 -2.94 19.53 4.42
N ILE A 53 -3.13 18.33 3.87
CA ILE A 53 -4.41 17.84 3.35
C ILE A 53 -5.33 17.46 4.52
N VAL A 54 -4.81 16.70 5.49
CA VAL A 54 -5.47 16.45 6.78
C VAL A 54 -5.01 17.52 7.76
N ARG A 55 -5.95 18.16 8.43
CA ARG A 55 -5.75 19.36 9.24
C ARG A 55 -6.23 19.19 10.68
N PRO A 56 -5.74 19.98 11.63
CA PRO A 56 -6.31 20.05 12.96
C PRO A 56 -7.82 20.33 12.92
N GLY A 57 -8.59 19.55 13.70
CA GLY A 57 -10.05 19.66 13.74
C GLY A 57 -10.79 18.72 12.77
N ASP A 58 -10.08 18.06 11.85
CA ASP A 58 -10.65 16.99 11.04
C ASP A 58 -10.98 15.77 11.89
N ARG A 59 -11.98 15.00 11.45
CA ARG A 59 -12.28 13.68 12.00
C ARG A 59 -11.77 12.58 11.09
N LEU A 60 -11.05 11.63 11.69
CA LEU A 60 -10.48 10.47 11.01
C LEU A 60 -11.17 9.21 11.53
N VAL A 61 -11.81 8.46 10.66
CA VAL A 61 -12.35 7.13 10.95
C VAL A 61 -11.48 6.11 10.23
N ALA A 62 -10.89 5.16 10.96
CA ALA A 62 -9.94 4.24 10.40
C ALA A 62 -10.12 2.80 10.88
N PHE A 63 -9.79 1.83 10.03
CA PHE A 63 -9.77 0.43 10.43
C PHE A 63 -8.61 0.16 11.39
N ALA A 64 -8.92 -0.32 12.58
CA ALA A 64 -7.96 -0.42 13.69
C ALA A 64 -6.76 -1.32 13.38
N ASP A 65 -6.98 -2.48 12.76
CA ASP A 65 -5.90 -3.44 12.45
C ASP A 65 -4.83 -2.86 11.51
N ASP A 66 -5.20 -1.85 10.71
CA ASP A 66 -4.29 -1.22 9.74
C ASP A 66 -3.61 0.03 10.30
N PHE A 67 -4.33 0.85 11.07
CA PHE A 67 -3.95 2.24 11.30
C PHE A 67 -3.77 2.63 12.77
N ALA A 68 -4.13 1.79 13.75
CA ALA A 68 -4.08 2.17 15.17
C ALA A 68 -2.71 2.72 15.59
N ASP A 69 -1.62 2.02 15.27
CA ASP A 69 -0.26 2.44 15.63
C ASP A 69 0.17 3.74 14.94
N THR A 70 -0.27 3.93 13.69
CA THR A 70 0.10 5.11 12.89
C THR A 70 -0.63 6.35 13.37
N PHE A 71 -1.90 6.22 13.71
CA PHE A 71 -2.71 7.35 14.12
C PHE A 71 -2.48 7.75 15.58
N ALA A 72 -1.97 6.85 16.40
CA ALA A 72 -1.55 7.15 17.77
C ALA A 72 -0.38 8.16 17.87
N SER A 73 0.33 8.43 16.79
CA SER A 73 1.54 9.26 16.81
C SER A 73 1.62 10.35 15.74
N GLY A 74 0.61 10.51 14.90
CA GLY A 74 0.72 11.39 13.74
C GLY A 74 -0.43 12.38 13.54
N PHE A 75 -1.48 12.29 14.37
CA PHE A 75 -2.73 13.02 14.20
C PHE A 75 -3.32 13.53 15.50
N ASP A 76 -2.47 13.94 16.45
CA ASP A 76 -2.85 14.37 17.81
C ASP A 76 -3.84 15.55 17.84
N ALA A 77 -3.90 16.34 16.77
CA ALA A 77 -4.82 17.49 16.65
C ALA A 77 -6.13 17.14 15.90
N CYS A 78 -6.34 15.88 15.54
CA CYS A 78 -7.54 15.39 14.88
C CYS A 78 -8.41 14.57 15.85
N ASP A 79 -9.71 14.48 15.56
CA ASP A 79 -10.61 13.56 16.25
C ASP A 79 -10.52 12.19 15.57
N VAL A 80 -9.93 11.20 16.25
CA VAL A 80 -9.64 9.87 15.68
C VAL A 80 -10.57 8.82 16.26
N ALA A 81 -11.36 8.16 15.39
CA ALA A 81 -12.21 7.02 15.72
C ALA A 81 -11.71 5.75 15.02
N MET A 82 -11.59 4.65 15.77
CA MET A 82 -11.16 3.36 15.22
C MET A 82 -12.36 2.42 15.09
N VAL A 83 -12.47 1.74 13.94
CA VAL A 83 -13.48 0.70 13.71
C VAL A 83 -12.84 -0.68 13.73
N GLY A 84 -13.54 -1.67 14.28
CA GLY A 84 -13.05 -3.04 14.40
C GLY A 84 -13.19 -3.88 13.13
N GLU A 85 -13.93 -3.37 12.13
CA GLU A 85 -14.10 -4.02 10.81
C GLU A 85 -14.24 -2.96 9.72
N PRO A 86 -13.74 -3.24 8.50
CA PRO A 86 -13.80 -2.27 7.40
C PRO A 86 -15.14 -2.34 6.64
N SER A 87 -16.27 -2.27 7.37
CA SER A 87 -17.63 -2.32 6.83
C SER A 87 -18.27 -0.95 6.72
N VAL A 88 -19.18 -0.77 5.76
CA VAL A 88 -19.96 0.47 5.61
C VAL A 88 -20.68 0.85 6.90
N ALA A 89 -21.29 -0.13 7.58
CA ALA A 89 -22.05 0.12 8.81
C ALA A 89 -21.15 0.66 9.93
N ALA A 90 -19.96 0.10 10.10
CA ALA A 90 -18.99 0.53 11.12
C ALA A 90 -18.48 1.95 10.85
N PHE A 91 -18.16 2.28 9.59
CA PHE A 91 -17.71 3.62 9.22
C PHE A 91 -18.80 4.67 9.36
N VAL A 92 -20.04 4.37 8.94
CA VAL A 92 -21.19 5.29 9.11
C VAL A 92 -21.44 5.56 10.59
N ALA A 93 -21.52 4.51 11.42
CA ALA A 93 -21.75 4.67 12.87
C ALA A 93 -20.64 5.50 13.55
N ALA A 94 -19.36 5.28 13.18
CA ALA A 94 -18.26 6.05 13.72
C ALA A 94 -18.20 7.51 13.22
N SER A 95 -19.00 7.84 12.20
CA SER A 95 -19.10 9.19 11.62
C SER A 95 -20.24 10.02 12.21
N GLU A 96 -21.11 9.41 13.02
CA GLU A 96 -22.23 10.11 13.64
C GLU A 96 -21.78 11.29 14.50
N ASN A 97 -22.62 12.35 14.53
CA ASN A 97 -22.39 13.58 15.29
C ASN A 97 -21.16 14.40 14.86
N PHE A 98 -20.66 14.22 13.65
CA PHE A 98 -19.65 15.09 13.06
C PHE A 98 -20.24 15.84 11.86
N ASP A 99 -20.21 17.18 11.92
CA ASP A 99 -20.72 18.05 10.85
C ASP A 99 -19.63 18.27 9.80
N ALA A 100 -19.55 17.33 8.87
CA ALA A 100 -18.57 17.34 7.81
C ALA A 100 -18.97 18.32 6.69
N SER A 101 -17.98 19.04 6.17
CA SER A 101 -18.13 19.92 5.02
C SER A 101 -17.29 19.45 3.83
N PHE A 102 -17.73 19.78 2.62
CA PHE A 102 -16.90 19.73 1.41
C PHE A 102 -16.32 21.11 1.05
N ASP A 103 -16.46 22.11 1.90
CA ASP A 103 -15.76 23.38 1.72
C ASP A 103 -14.29 23.20 2.08
N ALA A 104 -13.39 23.74 1.25
CA ALA A 104 -11.95 23.56 1.42
C ALA A 104 -11.40 24.08 2.77
N GLU A 105 -12.11 24.98 3.44
CA GLU A 105 -11.72 25.55 4.74
C GLU A 105 -12.44 24.92 5.94
N GLY A 106 -13.44 24.07 5.72
CA GLY A 106 -14.24 23.43 6.78
C GLY A 106 -13.53 22.22 7.39
N PRO A 107 -14.07 21.68 8.49
CA PRO A 107 -13.62 20.42 9.03
C PRO A 107 -14.04 19.27 8.12
N HIS A 108 -13.13 18.34 7.86
CA HIS A 108 -13.36 17.23 6.96
C HIS A 108 -13.50 15.92 7.73
N LEU A 109 -14.31 15.02 7.18
CA LEU A 109 -14.44 13.64 7.63
C LEU A 109 -13.65 12.74 6.65
N TRP A 110 -12.71 12.00 7.18
CA TRP A 110 -11.84 11.11 6.43
C TRP A 110 -12.07 9.65 6.83
N TRP A 111 -12.26 8.77 5.85
CA TRP A 111 -12.33 7.33 6.05
C TRP A 111 -11.08 6.67 5.51
N PHE A 112 -10.40 5.88 6.34
CA PHE A 112 -9.14 5.22 5.99
C PHE A 112 -9.27 3.70 6.02
N VAL A 113 -8.96 3.07 4.88
CA VAL A 113 -8.90 1.61 4.72
C VAL A 113 -7.71 1.24 3.86
N ASN A 114 -7.26 -0.01 3.94
CA ASN A 114 -6.33 -0.58 2.96
C ASN A 114 -7.12 -1.28 1.84
N SER A 115 -6.54 -1.37 0.64
CA SER A 115 -7.10 -2.21 -0.43
C SER A 115 -6.99 -3.71 -0.12
N ILE A 116 -5.90 -4.10 0.55
CA ILE A 116 -5.67 -5.40 1.18
C ILE A 116 -4.94 -5.12 2.49
N GLY A 117 -5.51 -5.50 3.63
CA GLY A 117 -4.88 -5.17 4.90
C GLY A 117 -5.44 -5.92 6.09
N GLY A 118 -5.14 -5.43 7.28
CA GLY A 118 -5.57 -5.99 8.54
C GLY A 118 -5.10 -7.40 8.82
N PHE A 119 -5.58 -7.96 9.92
CA PHE A 119 -5.40 -9.37 10.21
C PHE A 119 -6.30 -10.19 9.27
N GLY A 120 -5.73 -11.21 8.66
CA GLY A 120 -6.44 -12.05 7.70
C GLY A 120 -6.42 -11.55 6.26
N LEU A 121 -5.72 -10.44 5.97
CA LEU A 121 -5.66 -9.84 4.62
C LEU A 121 -7.04 -9.45 4.10
N CYS A 122 -7.83 -8.76 4.93
CA CYS A 122 -9.16 -8.27 4.59
C CYS A 122 -9.16 -7.45 3.30
N VAL A 123 -10.20 -7.63 2.49
CA VAL A 123 -10.43 -6.87 1.26
C VAL A 123 -11.80 -6.18 1.35
N PRO A 124 -11.86 -4.89 1.76
CA PRO A 124 -13.12 -4.19 1.91
C PRO A 124 -13.79 -3.92 0.56
N ASP A 125 -15.12 -3.85 0.53
CA ASP A 125 -15.86 -3.41 -0.66
C ASP A 125 -15.67 -1.90 -0.86
N LEU A 126 -14.59 -1.54 -1.57
CA LEU A 126 -14.25 -0.14 -1.84
C LEU A 126 -15.34 0.59 -2.63
N ARG A 127 -16.14 -0.12 -3.47
CA ARG A 127 -17.26 0.50 -4.20
C ARG A 127 -18.39 0.87 -3.25
N ALA A 128 -18.72 0.00 -2.30
CA ALA A 128 -19.73 0.26 -1.30
C ALA A 128 -19.28 1.38 -0.34
N LEU A 129 -18.04 1.32 0.15
CA LEU A 129 -17.47 2.36 1.00
C LEU A 129 -17.41 3.72 0.28
N GLY A 130 -16.98 3.77 -0.98
CA GLY A 130 -16.93 5.02 -1.74
C GLY A 130 -18.30 5.63 -2.01
N ARG A 131 -19.37 4.82 -2.14
CA ARG A 131 -20.76 5.35 -2.21
C ARG A 131 -21.21 5.90 -0.86
N ALA A 132 -21.03 5.11 0.19
CA ALA A 132 -21.43 5.51 1.55
C ALA A 132 -20.65 6.73 2.05
N ALA A 133 -19.36 6.82 1.75
CA ALA A 133 -18.54 7.99 2.09
C ALA A 133 -19.11 9.28 1.47
N ARG A 134 -19.49 9.26 0.19
CA ARG A 134 -20.12 10.41 -0.46
C ARG A 134 -21.45 10.80 0.20
N GLU A 135 -22.25 9.82 0.61
CA GLU A 135 -23.53 10.04 1.31
C GLU A 135 -23.32 10.62 2.72
N ALA A 136 -22.25 10.21 3.39
CA ALA A 136 -21.84 10.70 4.71
C ALA A 136 -21.00 11.99 4.66
N HIS A 137 -20.81 12.61 3.49
CA HIS A 137 -19.89 13.73 3.27
C HIS A 137 -18.44 13.42 3.71
N ALA A 138 -18.02 12.17 3.63
CA ALA A 138 -16.68 11.72 3.95
C ALA A 138 -15.79 11.61 2.70
N LEU A 139 -14.50 11.76 2.90
CA LEU A 139 -13.44 11.57 1.91
C LEU A 139 -12.79 10.20 2.14
N LEU A 140 -13.02 9.25 1.23
CA LEU A 140 -12.43 7.91 1.33
C LEU A 140 -10.97 7.93 0.89
N VAL A 141 -10.09 7.55 1.78
CA VAL A 141 -8.63 7.37 1.55
C VAL A 141 -8.32 5.88 1.57
N VAL A 142 -7.66 5.40 0.54
CA VAL A 142 -7.25 3.99 0.45
C VAL A 142 -5.73 3.88 0.41
N ASP A 143 -5.16 3.19 1.39
CA ASP A 143 -3.76 2.75 1.31
C ASP A 143 -3.69 1.51 0.41
N ASN A 144 -3.11 1.71 -0.76
CA ASN A 144 -3.00 0.70 -1.81
C ASN A 144 -1.63 -0.01 -1.84
N THR A 145 -0.86 0.12 -0.76
CA THR A 145 0.54 -0.36 -0.71
C THR A 145 0.68 -1.85 -1.01
N VAL A 146 -0.25 -2.69 -0.56
CA VAL A 146 -0.15 -4.15 -0.73
C VAL A 146 -0.54 -4.58 -2.14
N ALA A 147 -1.67 -4.07 -2.67
CA ALA A 147 -2.11 -4.38 -4.03
C ALA A 147 -1.32 -3.61 -5.09
N SER A 148 -0.82 -2.42 -4.76
CA SER A 148 -0.23 -1.45 -5.68
C SER A 148 -1.22 -0.96 -6.74
N ALA A 149 -0.89 0.13 -7.41
CA ALA A 149 -1.60 0.57 -8.62
C ALA A 149 -1.60 -0.48 -9.75
N PHE A 150 -0.82 -1.56 -9.61
CA PHE A 150 -0.86 -2.72 -10.48
C PHE A 150 -2.07 -3.62 -10.21
N GLY A 151 -2.39 -3.88 -8.95
CA GLY A 151 -3.40 -4.87 -8.55
C GLY A 151 -4.73 -4.27 -8.12
N CYS A 152 -4.83 -2.95 -7.89
CA CYS A 152 -6.08 -2.29 -7.54
C CYS A 152 -6.08 -0.84 -8.00
N ASP A 153 -7.22 -0.34 -8.47
CA ASP A 153 -7.46 1.07 -8.80
C ASP A 153 -8.51 1.67 -7.84
N PRO A 154 -8.10 2.10 -6.63
CA PRO A 154 -9.03 2.64 -5.63
C PRO A 154 -9.80 3.87 -6.10
N LEU A 155 -9.16 4.74 -6.92
CA LEU A 155 -9.79 5.96 -7.41
C LEU A 155 -10.97 5.65 -8.33
N ARG A 156 -10.86 4.64 -9.18
CA ARG A 156 -11.96 4.15 -10.02
C ARG A 156 -13.07 3.49 -9.19
N LEU A 157 -12.71 2.94 -8.02
CA LEU A 157 -13.64 2.30 -7.09
C LEU A 157 -14.35 3.29 -6.16
N GLY A 158 -13.98 4.57 -6.18
CA GLY A 158 -14.68 5.64 -5.47
C GLY A 158 -13.89 6.29 -4.34
N ALA A 159 -12.61 5.95 -4.18
CA ALA A 159 -11.71 6.66 -3.28
C ALA A 159 -11.50 8.11 -3.75
N ALA A 160 -11.40 9.03 -2.83
CA ALA A 160 -11.00 10.42 -3.07
C ALA A 160 -9.49 10.54 -3.25
N LEU A 161 -8.75 9.81 -2.42
CA LEU A 161 -7.29 9.69 -2.46
C LEU A 161 -6.86 8.22 -2.44
N SER A 162 -5.80 7.92 -3.19
CA SER A 162 -5.06 6.66 -3.09
C SER A 162 -3.65 6.95 -2.62
N LEU A 163 -3.21 6.24 -1.61
CA LEU A 163 -1.86 6.31 -1.05
C LEU A 163 -1.12 5.02 -1.39
N GLU A 164 0.19 5.10 -1.62
CA GLU A 164 1.02 3.92 -1.83
C GLU A 164 2.44 4.13 -1.33
N ALA A 165 2.95 3.19 -0.52
CA ALA A 165 4.37 3.16 -0.17
C ALA A 165 5.18 2.62 -1.34
N LEU A 166 6.00 3.46 -1.94
CA LEU A 166 6.77 3.13 -3.13
C LEU A 166 8.06 2.37 -2.84
N ASP A 167 8.60 2.51 -1.63
CA ASP A 167 9.83 1.86 -1.18
C ASP A 167 9.71 0.33 -1.07
N ARG A 168 8.50 -0.21 -0.90
CA ARG A 168 8.27 -1.64 -0.70
C ARG A 168 8.33 -2.43 -1.99
N VAL A 169 7.56 -2.03 -2.97
CA VAL A 169 7.34 -2.82 -4.19
C VAL A 169 7.77 -2.06 -5.42
N CYS A 170 7.52 -0.76 -5.47
CA CYS A 170 7.73 0.04 -6.66
C CYS A 170 9.21 0.31 -6.94
N ALA A 171 9.94 0.82 -5.98
CA ALA A 171 11.35 1.15 -6.14
C ALA A 171 12.27 -0.10 -6.06
N GLY A 172 11.81 -1.16 -5.40
CA GLY A 172 12.57 -2.41 -5.26
C GLY A 172 13.79 -2.33 -4.35
N ASP A 173 14.43 -1.18 -4.24
CA ASP A 173 15.70 -0.98 -3.54
C ASP A 173 15.85 0.43 -2.95
N ALA A 174 14.73 1.08 -2.61
CA ALA A 174 14.78 2.40 -1.98
C ALA A 174 15.20 2.30 -0.51
N SER A 175 16.17 3.11 -0.13
CA SER A 175 16.67 3.19 1.24
C SER A 175 15.76 4.02 2.16
N ARG A 176 14.89 4.85 1.59
CA ARG A 176 13.96 5.74 2.29
C ARG A 176 12.53 5.32 2.04
N LYS A 177 11.67 5.60 3.01
CA LYS A 177 10.24 5.44 2.84
C LYS A 177 9.69 6.55 1.95
N LEU A 178 9.25 6.15 0.77
CA LEU A 178 8.63 7.01 -0.22
C LEU A 178 7.14 6.71 -0.28
N VAL A 179 6.33 7.75 -0.45
CA VAL A 179 4.88 7.65 -0.57
C VAL A 179 4.41 8.41 -1.79
N ALA A 180 3.52 7.78 -2.55
CA ALA A 180 2.71 8.46 -3.55
C ALA A 180 1.35 8.80 -2.94
N VAL A 181 0.93 10.05 -3.13
CA VAL A 181 -0.43 10.52 -2.86
C VAL A 181 -1.07 10.86 -4.20
N SER A 182 -2.14 10.17 -4.54
CA SER A 182 -2.82 10.28 -5.84
C SER A 182 -4.25 10.76 -5.64
N VAL A 183 -4.70 11.75 -6.41
CA VAL A 183 -6.03 12.34 -6.31
C VAL A 183 -6.92 11.89 -7.47
N ALA A 184 -8.20 11.62 -7.17
CA ALA A 184 -9.18 11.18 -8.16
C ALA A 184 -9.42 12.24 -9.26
N ARG A 185 -9.70 11.77 -10.46
CA ARG A 185 -10.19 12.63 -11.54
C ARG A 185 -11.62 13.06 -11.24
N SER A 186 -11.89 14.35 -11.34
CA SER A 186 -13.28 14.84 -11.31
C SER A 186 -14.06 14.22 -12.47
N GLN A 187 -15.03 13.38 -12.16
CA GLN A 187 -15.92 12.84 -13.19
C GLN A 187 -17.04 13.86 -13.44
N LEU A 188 -16.95 14.56 -14.54
CA LEU A 188 -18.06 15.36 -15.06
C LEU A 188 -19.18 14.45 -15.55
N LYS A 189 -20.11 14.08 -14.66
CA LYS A 189 -21.37 13.45 -15.06
C LYS A 189 -22.43 14.56 -15.29
N ARG A 190 -22.80 14.77 -16.56
CA ARG A 190 -23.91 15.66 -16.97
C ARG A 190 -23.79 17.10 -16.42
N HIS A 191 -22.63 17.75 -16.55
CA HIS A 191 -22.37 19.13 -16.12
C HIS A 191 -22.46 19.36 -14.59
N ARG A 192 -22.44 18.33 -13.75
CA ARG A 192 -22.27 18.44 -12.31
C ARG A 192 -20.86 18.00 -11.91
N VAL A 193 -20.13 18.91 -11.27
CA VAL A 193 -18.85 18.60 -10.61
C VAL A 193 -19.20 17.73 -9.39
N ASP A 194 -18.50 16.60 -9.23
CA ASP A 194 -18.57 15.81 -8.00
C ASP A 194 -17.97 16.65 -6.86
N ALA A 195 -18.77 16.99 -5.85
CA ALA A 195 -18.34 17.84 -4.74
C ALA A 195 -17.17 17.23 -3.97
N THR A 196 -17.16 15.90 -3.79
CA THR A 196 -16.04 15.15 -3.19
C THR A 196 -14.75 15.36 -3.96
N ALA A 197 -14.80 15.17 -5.29
CA ALA A 197 -13.62 15.33 -6.13
C ALA A 197 -13.16 16.80 -6.21
N ALA A 198 -14.07 17.75 -6.18
CA ALA A 198 -13.74 19.18 -6.17
C ALA A 198 -13.04 19.59 -4.86
N CYS A 199 -13.59 19.20 -3.71
CA CYS A 199 -13.02 19.44 -2.39
C CYS A 199 -11.62 18.80 -2.29
N THR A 200 -11.51 17.51 -2.59
CA THR A 200 -10.23 16.81 -2.51
C THR A 200 -9.18 17.43 -3.42
N TYR A 201 -9.57 17.86 -4.61
CA TYR A 201 -8.66 18.50 -5.54
C TYR A 201 -8.20 19.88 -5.05
N ALA A 202 -9.11 20.68 -4.48
CA ALA A 202 -8.76 21.97 -3.87
C ALA A 202 -7.74 21.82 -2.73
N LEU A 203 -7.97 20.84 -1.83
CA LEU A 203 -7.02 20.49 -0.77
C LEU A 203 -5.67 20.03 -1.32
N PHE A 204 -5.67 19.32 -2.44
CA PHE A 204 -4.47 18.82 -3.09
C PHE A 204 -3.68 19.93 -3.81
N GLU A 205 -4.37 20.91 -4.44
CA GLU A 205 -3.72 22.08 -5.05
C GLU A 205 -3.09 23.01 -4.01
N ASP A 206 -3.75 23.19 -2.86
CA ASP A 206 -3.30 24.06 -1.78
C ASP A 206 -2.19 23.43 -0.91
N CYS A 207 -1.91 22.12 -1.11
CA CYS A 207 -0.86 21.48 -0.36
C CYS A 207 0.50 22.12 -0.65
N GLY A 208 1.16 22.55 0.43
CA GLY A 208 2.42 23.32 0.39
C GLY A 208 3.61 22.56 -0.21
N LEU A 209 3.60 22.38 -1.50
CA LEU A 209 4.56 21.62 -2.31
C LEU A 209 6.04 22.01 -2.15
N ALA A 210 6.31 23.18 -1.58
CA ALA A 210 7.66 23.76 -1.54
C ALA A 210 8.64 23.02 -0.60
N LYS A 211 8.19 22.05 0.23
CA LYS A 211 9.01 21.47 1.31
C LYS A 211 9.28 19.97 1.21
N LEU A 212 8.64 19.26 0.28
CA LEU A 212 8.68 17.79 0.25
C LEU A 212 9.30 17.24 -1.04
N ASN A 213 10.45 17.77 -1.43
CA ASN A 213 11.16 17.33 -2.62
C ASN A 213 11.67 15.90 -2.46
N LEU A 214 11.31 15.04 -3.40
CA LEU A 214 11.97 13.75 -3.58
C LEU A 214 13.46 13.98 -3.88
N PRO A 215 14.40 13.42 -3.10
CA PRO A 215 15.83 13.55 -3.39
C PRO A 215 16.16 12.98 -4.79
N ALA A 216 17.05 13.62 -5.51
CA ALA A 216 17.37 13.26 -6.90
C ALA A 216 17.94 11.83 -7.05
N ASP A 217 18.64 11.32 -6.03
CA ASP A 217 19.13 9.95 -5.95
C ASP A 217 17.99 8.94 -5.81
N GLU A 218 16.99 9.24 -4.98
CA GLU A 218 15.78 8.41 -4.81
C GLU A 218 14.88 8.46 -6.06
N ALA A 219 14.78 9.62 -6.71
CA ALA A 219 14.06 9.76 -7.97
C ALA A 219 14.60 8.80 -9.05
N GLY A 220 15.92 8.66 -9.16
CA GLY A 220 16.53 7.72 -10.10
C GLY A 220 16.32 6.24 -9.74
N VAL A 221 16.20 5.92 -8.44
CA VAL A 221 15.84 4.56 -8.00
C VAL A 221 14.40 4.26 -8.38
N LEU A 222 13.49 5.19 -8.11
CA LEU A 222 12.08 5.05 -8.43
C LEU A 222 11.82 4.92 -9.94
N GLU A 223 12.48 5.73 -10.78
CA GLU A 223 12.38 5.65 -12.23
C GLU A 223 12.70 4.24 -12.74
N ARG A 224 13.84 3.67 -12.32
CA ARG A 224 14.22 2.30 -12.68
C ARG A 224 13.25 1.26 -12.12
N GLY A 225 12.71 1.50 -10.92
CA GLY A 225 11.70 0.64 -10.32
C GLY A 225 10.40 0.60 -11.12
N LEU A 226 9.96 1.74 -11.65
CA LEU A 226 8.76 1.87 -12.45
C LEU A 226 8.84 1.09 -13.78
N ASP A 227 10.00 1.04 -14.42
CA ASP A 227 10.20 0.32 -15.69
C ASP A 227 9.92 -1.19 -15.55
N SER A 228 10.28 -1.78 -14.42
CA SER A 228 10.10 -3.21 -14.15
C SER A 228 8.87 -3.54 -13.30
N LEU A 229 8.10 -2.55 -12.87
CA LEU A 229 7.04 -2.71 -11.86
C LEU A 229 6.03 -3.79 -12.23
N ASN A 230 5.45 -3.74 -13.42
CA ASN A 230 4.41 -4.69 -13.82
C ASN A 230 4.91 -6.15 -13.81
N THR A 231 6.11 -6.38 -14.35
CA THR A 231 6.71 -7.71 -14.39
C THR A 231 7.02 -8.24 -12.99
N ARG A 232 7.52 -7.37 -12.10
CA ARG A 232 7.83 -7.76 -10.71
C ARG A 232 6.57 -8.01 -9.91
N MET A 233 5.56 -7.12 -10.04
CA MET A 233 4.28 -7.29 -9.34
C MET A 233 3.57 -8.58 -9.78
N GLN A 234 3.52 -8.88 -11.07
CA GLN A 234 2.96 -10.14 -11.55
C GLN A 234 3.70 -11.32 -10.94
N ALA A 235 5.03 -11.27 -10.92
CA ALA A 235 5.83 -12.33 -10.30
C ALA A 235 5.52 -12.50 -8.80
N HIS A 236 5.36 -11.42 -8.03
CA HIS A 236 4.97 -11.48 -6.63
C HIS A 236 3.59 -12.12 -6.44
N PHE A 237 2.60 -11.73 -7.25
CA PHE A 237 1.23 -12.25 -7.16
C PHE A 237 1.15 -13.74 -7.52
N ASP A 238 1.82 -14.15 -8.61
CA ASP A 238 1.85 -15.56 -9.04
C ASP A 238 2.51 -16.46 -7.99
N ARG A 239 3.59 -15.98 -7.37
CA ARG A 239 4.28 -16.72 -6.32
C ARG A 239 3.48 -16.78 -5.02
N ALA A 240 2.84 -15.68 -4.63
CA ALA A 240 1.95 -15.68 -3.47
C ALA A 240 0.81 -16.68 -3.64
N ARG A 241 0.21 -16.74 -4.84
CA ARG A 241 -0.81 -17.74 -5.15
C ARG A 241 -0.28 -19.16 -5.03
N ALA A 242 0.86 -19.47 -5.65
CA ALA A 242 1.46 -20.79 -5.58
C ALA A 242 1.80 -21.20 -4.14
N LEU A 243 2.34 -20.27 -3.35
CA LEU A 243 2.64 -20.50 -1.92
C LEU A 243 1.36 -20.67 -1.08
N ALA A 244 0.29 -19.91 -1.37
CA ALA A 244 -0.99 -20.06 -0.69
C ALA A 244 -1.64 -21.43 -0.97
N GLU A 245 -1.61 -21.90 -2.22
CA GLU A 245 -2.11 -23.22 -2.62
C GLU A 245 -1.28 -24.34 -1.96
N TYR A 246 0.06 -24.21 -1.93
CA TYR A 246 0.95 -25.13 -1.23
C TYR A 246 0.67 -25.18 0.27
N LEU A 247 0.58 -24.02 0.94
CA LEU A 247 0.32 -23.93 2.38
C LEU A 247 -1.06 -24.48 2.73
N ALA A 248 -2.07 -24.27 1.90
CA ALA A 248 -3.41 -24.80 2.11
C ALA A 248 -3.47 -26.34 2.06
N ALA A 249 -2.52 -26.96 1.38
CA ALA A 249 -2.37 -28.42 1.31
C ALA A 249 -1.38 -28.98 2.35
N ASN A 250 -0.72 -28.15 3.14
CA ASN A 250 0.30 -28.58 4.11
C ASN A 250 -0.33 -28.89 5.46
N GLU A 251 -0.08 -30.11 5.97
CA GLU A 251 -0.64 -30.63 7.24
C GLU A 251 -0.09 -29.92 8.50
N MET A 252 1.04 -29.22 8.39
CA MET A 252 1.70 -28.52 9.51
C MET A 252 1.17 -27.10 9.72
N VAL A 253 0.25 -26.64 8.85
CA VAL A 253 -0.35 -25.30 8.93
C VAL A 253 -1.87 -25.37 8.87
N ARG A 254 -2.51 -24.30 9.35
CA ARG A 254 -3.98 -24.16 9.31
C ARG A 254 -4.35 -22.70 9.02
N ASN A 255 -5.63 -22.48 8.78
CA ASN A 255 -6.18 -21.13 8.60
C ASN A 255 -5.41 -20.31 7.57
N VAL A 256 -5.10 -20.89 6.41
CA VAL A 256 -4.44 -20.16 5.33
C VAL A 256 -5.38 -19.07 4.78
N ARG A 257 -4.95 -17.82 4.87
CA ARG A 257 -5.71 -16.65 4.48
C ARG A 257 -5.00 -16.01 3.29
N TYR A 258 -5.65 -16.04 2.17
CA TYR A 258 -5.23 -15.41 0.92
C TYR A 258 -6.48 -15.05 0.12
N PRO A 259 -6.67 -13.79 -0.31
CA PRO A 259 -7.91 -13.38 -0.97
C PRO A 259 -8.23 -14.16 -2.25
N GLY A 260 -7.23 -14.82 -2.85
CA GLY A 260 -7.39 -15.69 -4.01
C GLY A 260 -7.92 -17.10 -3.73
N LEU A 261 -7.96 -17.53 -2.48
CA LEU A 261 -8.56 -18.81 -2.10
C LEU A 261 -10.08 -18.67 -1.91
N SER A 262 -10.86 -19.62 -2.41
CA SER A 262 -12.33 -19.60 -2.27
C SER A 262 -12.80 -19.71 -0.81
N SER A 263 -11.92 -20.16 0.09
CA SER A 263 -12.17 -20.21 1.54
C SER A 263 -12.00 -18.85 2.23
N HIS A 264 -11.44 -17.85 1.56
CA HIS A 264 -11.28 -16.51 2.13
C HIS A 264 -12.63 -15.79 2.21
N PRO A 265 -12.98 -15.15 3.35
CA PRO A 265 -14.29 -14.52 3.51
C PRO A 265 -14.56 -13.45 2.47
N ASP A 266 -13.55 -12.70 2.07
CA ASP A 266 -13.67 -11.59 1.10
C ASP A 266 -13.35 -12.00 -0.34
N HIS A 267 -13.26 -13.32 -0.67
CA HIS A 267 -12.90 -13.79 -2.00
C HIS A 267 -13.78 -13.19 -3.11
N ALA A 268 -15.09 -13.13 -2.88
CA ALA A 268 -16.03 -12.58 -3.84
C ALA A 268 -15.80 -11.08 -4.09
N VAL A 269 -15.54 -10.31 -3.03
CA VAL A 269 -15.21 -8.88 -3.13
C VAL A 269 -13.87 -8.71 -3.84
N ALA A 270 -12.86 -9.46 -3.42
CA ALA A 270 -11.52 -9.43 -4.01
C ALA A 270 -11.54 -9.70 -5.53
N THR A 271 -12.32 -10.71 -5.96
CA THR A 271 -12.51 -11.02 -7.39
C THR A 271 -13.13 -9.84 -8.16
N GLY A 272 -13.95 -9.03 -7.49
CA GLY A 272 -14.63 -7.89 -8.11
C GLY A 272 -13.83 -6.61 -8.20
N ILE A 273 -12.77 -6.45 -7.39
CA ILE A 273 -12.03 -5.18 -7.26
C ILE A 273 -10.53 -5.30 -7.52
N LEU A 274 -9.93 -6.49 -7.33
CA LEU A 274 -8.51 -6.72 -7.60
C LEU A 274 -8.29 -7.14 -9.06
N GLU A 275 -7.15 -6.76 -9.60
CA GLU A 275 -6.71 -7.03 -10.97
C GLU A 275 -5.38 -7.80 -10.94
N HIS A 276 -5.09 -8.57 -11.98
CA HIS A 276 -3.84 -9.32 -12.16
C HIS A 276 -3.53 -10.38 -11.09
N GLY A 277 -4.40 -10.59 -10.11
CA GLY A 277 -4.27 -11.53 -8.99
C GLY A 277 -4.78 -10.94 -7.68
N PHE A 278 -4.34 -11.50 -6.57
CA PHE A 278 -4.93 -11.24 -5.25
C PHE A 278 -3.90 -10.72 -4.22
N GLY A 279 -2.85 -10.05 -4.69
CA GLY A 279 -1.81 -9.48 -3.85
C GLY A 279 -0.63 -10.43 -3.57
N PRO A 280 0.45 -9.90 -2.99
CA PRO A 280 1.69 -10.64 -2.76
C PRO A 280 1.80 -11.27 -1.37
N ALA A 281 0.78 -11.14 -0.52
CA ALA A 281 0.82 -11.57 0.88
C ALA A 281 -0.07 -12.78 1.14
N VAL A 282 0.39 -13.68 2.00
CA VAL A 282 -0.34 -14.87 2.50
C VAL A 282 -0.21 -14.90 4.01
N GLU A 283 -1.29 -15.19 4.73
CA GLU A 283 -1.24 -15.49 6.16
C GLU A 283 -1.61 -16.94 6.45
N PHE A 284 -1.00 -17.51 7.47
CA PHE A 284 -1.32 -18.85 7.96
C PHE A 284 -0.95 -19.01 9.43
N ASP A 285 -1.53 -20.01 10.09
CA ASP A 285 -1.21 -20.35 11.46
C ASP A 285 -0.41 -21.64 11.50
N LEU A 286 0.66 -21.67 12.29
CA LEU A 286 1.41 -22.88 12.60
C LEU A 286 0.61 -23.77 13.57
N ILE A 287 0.72 -25.08 13.45
CA ILE A 287 0.03 -26.03 14.34
C ILE A 287 0.87 -26.32 15.58
N GLU A 288 2.13 -26.68 15.42
CA GLU A 288 3.01 -27.15 16.50
C GLU A 288 4.07 -26.14 16.91
N LEU A 289 4.52 -25.29 15.99
CA LEU A 289 5.56 -24.31 16.23
C LEU A 289 4.98 -22.94 16.57
N SER A 290 5.71 -22.18 17.38
CA SER A 290 5.51 -20.74 17.51
C SER A 290 6.18 -19.99 16.34
N ALA A 291 5.78 -18.74 16.12
CA ALA A 291 6.45 -17.87 15.14
C ALA A 291 7.93 -17.68 15.46
N GLY A 292 8.30 -17.59 16.74
CA GLY A 292 9.69 -17.43 17.18
C GLY A 292 10.55 -18.64 16.79
N GLU A 293 10.09 -19.84 17.08
CA GLU A 293 10.78 -21.09 16.72
C GLU A 293 10.96 -21.23 15.21
N LEU A 294 9.93 -20.87 14.43
CA LEU A 294 10.04 -20.85 12.98
C LEU A 294 11.12 -19.84 12.51
N PHE A 295 11.13 -18.63 13.05
CA PHE A 295 12.10 -17.60 12.62
C PHE A 295 13.52 -17.93 13.02
N ASP A 296 13.73 -18.57 14.18
CA ASP A 296 15.05 -19.02 14.63
C ASP A 296 15.62 -20.16 13.75
N ALA A 297 14.74 -21.00 13.19
CA ALA A 297 15.13 -22.11 12.35
C ALA A 297 15.28 -21.77 10.85
N LEU A 298 14.68 -20.65 10.40
CA LEU A 298 14.76 -20.20 9.01
C LEU A 298 16.09 -19.48 8.71
N PRO A 299 16.58 -19.51 7.44
CA PRO A 299 17.63 -18.62 7.01
C PRO A 299 17.28 -17.15 7.28
N GLY A 300 18.19 -16.39 7.90
CA GLY A 300 17.92 -15.03 8.38
C GLY A 300 17.41 -14.07 7.31
N GLU A 301 17.71 -14.29 6.03
CA GLU A 301 17.22 -13.50 4.91
C GLU A 301 15.68 -13.50 4.81
N PHE A 302 15.01 -14.60 5.15
CA PHE A 302 13.54 -14.66 5.18
C PHE A 302 12.90 -13.73 6.22
N CYS A 303 13.63 -13.38 7.27
CA CYS A 303 13.13 -12.51 8.34
C CYS A 303 13.59 -11.05 8.20
N THR A 304 14.71 -10.80 7.54
CA THR A 304 15.34 -9.48 7.46
C THR A 304 15.12 -8.77 6.13
N SER A 305 14.83 -9.49 5.04
CA SER A 305 14.57 -8.90 3.73
C SER A 305 13.36 -7.97 3.75
N PRO A 306 13.35 -6.90 2.95
CA PRO A 306 12.19 -6.02 2.85
C PRO A 306 11.02 -6.75 2.18
N ALA A 307 9.79 -6.49 2.65
CA ALA A 307 8.59 -6.93 1.95
C ALA A 307 8.55 -6.31 0.54
N GLY A 308 8.24 -7.13 -0.48
CA GLY A 308 8.23 -6.68 -1.88
C GLY A 308 9.61 -6.68 -2.55
N GLY A 309 10.66 -7.19 -1.87
CA GLY A 309 11.98 -7.42 -2.43
C GLY A 309 12.08 -8.72 -3.24
N ALA A 310 13.30 -9.07 -3.66
CA ALA A 310 13.57 -10.30 -4.43
C ALA A 310 13.36 -11.57 -3.58
N THR A 311 13.68 -11.50 -2.29
CA THR A 311 13.57 -12.61 -1.35
C THR A 311 12.19 -12.58 -0.67
N THR A 312 11.53 -13.73 -0.58
CA THR A 312 10.31 -13.93 0.20
C THR A 312 10.57 -13.59 1.67
N ARG A 313 9.68 -12.80 2.27
CA ARG A 313 9.78 -12.39 3.67
C ARG A 313 8.68 -13.01 4.51
N LEU A 314 9.07 -13.49 5.70
CA LEU A 314 8.16 -13.93 6.75
C LEU A 314 8.23 -12.97 7.95
N SER A 315 7.10 -12.71 8.55
CA SER A 315 6.98 -11.89 9.76
C SER A 315 5.75 -12.29 10.56
N ALA A 316 5.71 -11.95 11.85
CA ALA A 316 4.46 -12.00 12.59
C ALA A 316 3.59 -10.79 12.21
N PRO A 317 2.25 -10.93 12.07
CA PRO A 317 1.34 -9.80 11.93
C PRO A 317 1.41 -8.90 13.17
N ARG A 318 1.25 -7.58 12.96
CA ARG A 318 1.26 -6.61 14.07
C ARG A 318 0.17 -6.94 15.09
N GLY A 319 0.50 -6.80 16.38
CA GLY A 319 -0.44 -7.01 17.49
C GLY A 319 -0.84 -8.47 17.73
N LYS A 320 -0.32 -9.42 16.95
CA LYS A 320 -0.56 -10.86 17.12
C LYS A 320 0.72 -11.54 17.55
N GLN A 321 0.68 -12.14 18.74
CA GLN A 321 1.72 -13.04 19.22
C GLN A 321 1.22 -14.47 19.07
N GLY A 322 2.11 -15.42 18.84
CA GLY A 322 1.77 -16.84 18.78
C GLY A 322 2.23 -17.53 17.50
N SER A 323 1.33 -18.24 16.85
CA SER A 323 1.63 -19.10 15.70
C SER A 323 1.29 -18.51 14.33
N THR A 324 0.78 -17.28 14.26
CA THR A 324 0.40 -16.66 12.98
C THR A 324 1.61 -16.06 12.27
N ILE A 325 1.74 -16.40 11.00
CA ILE A 325 2.80 -15.93 10.10
C ILE A 325 2.16 -15.15 8.95
N ARG A 326 2.76 -14.02 8.59
CA ARG A 326 2.51 -13.30 7.34
C ARG A 326 3.72 -13.45 6.42
N LEU A 327 3.50 -14.06 5.29
CA LEU A 327 4.46 -14.23 4.22
C LEU A 327 4.21 -13.16 3.14
N PHE A 328 5.26 -12.45 2.72
CA PHE A 328 5.26 -11.62 1.52
C PHE A 328 6.13 -12.30 0.47
N ALA A 329 5.51 -12.78 -0.60
CA ALA A 329 6.23 -13.46 -1.67
C ALA A 329 7.21 -12.52 -2.35
N GLY A 330 8.46 -12.96 -2.46
CA GLY A 330 9.51 -12.33 -3.26
C GLY A 330 9.39 -12.69 -4.74
N THR A 331 10.46 -12.42 -5.51
CA THR A 331 10.58 -12.90 -6.89
C THR A 331 11.42 -14.19 -6.97
N ASP A 332 11.81 -14.77 -5.85
CA ASP A 332 12.48 -16.05 -5.70
C ASP A 332 11.60 -17.24 -6.16
N ASN A 333 12.22 -18.41 -6.33
CA ASN A 333 11.49 -19.59 -6.77
C ASN A 333 10.59 -20.13 -5.65
N PRO A 334 9.26 -20.20 -5.85
CA PRO A 334 8.34 -20.65 -4.82
C PRO A 334 8.56 -22.10 -4.38
N LEU A 335 9.13 -22.96 -5.23
CA LEU A 335 9.48 -24.35 -4.85
C LEU A 335 10.63 -24.38 -3.84
N VAL A 336 11.61 -23.46 -3.96
CA VAL A 336 12.69 -23.34 -2.99
C VAL A 336 12.15 -22.84 -1.65
N VAL A 337 11.27 -21.83 -1.67
CA VAL A 337 10.61 -21.32 -0.47
C VAL A 337 9.79 -22.42 0.22
N ALA A 338 8.97 -23.15 -0.53
CA ALA A 338 8.16 -24.26 -0.02
C ALA A 338 9.06 -25.36 0.60
N SER A 339 10.13 -25.77 -0.09
CA SER A 339 11.06 -26.77 0.43
C SER A 339 11.77 -26.31 1.71
N THR A 340 12.13 -25.03 1.79
CA THR A 340 12.75 -24.45 2.99
C THR A 340 11.77 -24.48 4.17
N LEU A 341 10.50 -24.11 3.92
CA LEU A 341 9.45 -24.18 4.94
C LEU A 341 9.20 -25.62 5.39
N ASP A 342 9.09 -26.58 4.47
CA ASP A 342 8.89 -28.01 4.81
C ASP A 342 10.00 -28.56 5.71
N ASN A 343 11.25 -28.21 5.42
CA ASN A 343 12.39 -28.66 6.23
C ASN A 343 12.33 -28.15 7.67
N VAL A 344 11.74 -26.98 7.92
CA VAL A 344 11.59 -26.43 9.28
C VAL A 344 10.31 -26.94 9.94
N LEU A 345 9.21 -27.01 9.20
CA LEU A 345 7.90 -27.41 9.74
C LEU A 345 7.82 -28.89 10.15
N ARG A 346 8.68 -29.76 9.59
CA ARG A 346 8.68 -31.20 9.82
C ARG A 346 9.78 -31.69 10.76
N ASN A 347 10.71 -30.82 11.17
CA ASN A 347 11.80 -31.15 12.12
C ASN A 347 11.49 -30.62 13.52
#